data_1365ba5e5597f2a29f86ff187976bf55
#
_entry.id   1365ba5e5597f2a29f86ff187976bf55
#
_cell.length_a   1.000
_cell.length_b   1.000
_cell.length_c   1.000
_cell.angle_alpha   90.00
_cell.angle_beta   90.00
_cell.angle_gamma   90.00
#
_symmetry.space_group_name_H-M   'P 1'
#
loop_
_entity.id
_entity.type
_entity.pdbx_description
1 polymer ?
#
loop_
_entity_poly.entity_id
_entity_poly.type
_entity_poly.pdbx_seq_one_letter_code
_entity_poly.pdbx_strand_id
1 'polypeptide(L)'
;RTLAVDLVEANSVASLLALTDGLEVGLLIYNAGANTCSAEFLDGDLADFQRVIDLNITTMMALTQHYGRAMRDRRRGGILLVGSMAGYLGSVRHTVYGGVKAYGRIFAEGLWLELRDHNVDVLELVLGVTRTPAMERVGLNFDVPGMRVADPAEVAREGLEQLAQGPVHVAGGNGEDVARRNDPDRARVVAGTHRMMQRLLGLD
;
A
#
# COMPACT_ATOMS: atom_id res chain seq x y z
N ARG A 1 2.86 -2.44 23.77
CA ARG A 1 4.24 -2.83 23.46
C ARG A 1 4.68 -2.10 22.19
N THR A 2 5.94 -1.69 22.11
CA THR A 2 6.54 -1.04 20.94
C THR A 2 7.87 -1.69 20.62
N LEU A 3 8.21 -1.74 19.34
CA LEU A 3 9.48 -2.25 18.83
C LEU A 3 9.92 -1.36 17.65
N ALA A 4 11.11 -0.81 17.71
CA ALA A 4 11.75 -0.16 16.57
C ALA A 4 12.58 -1.21 15.82
N VAL A 5 12.23 -1.48 14.57
CA VAL A 5 12.89 -2.48 13.71
C VAL A 5 12.80 -2.05 12.25
N ASP A 6 13.85 -2.26 11.48
CA ASP A 6 13.78 -2.15 10.03
C ASP A 6 13.13 -3.45 9.48
N LEU A 7 11.99 -3.28 8.82
CA LEU A 7 11.18 -4.42 8.33
C LEU A 7 11.81 -5.21 7.19
N VAL A 8 12.89 -4.71 6.58
CA VAL A 8 13.63 -5.44 5.55
C VAL A 8 14.80 -6.27 6.11
N GLU A 9 15.08 -6.15 7.41
CA GLU A 9 16.08 -6.98 8.06
C GLU A 9 15.59 -8.42 8.26
N ALA A 10 16.49 -9.38 8.11
CA ALA A 10 16.15 -10.81 8.10
C ALA A 10 15.45 -11.31 9.38
N ASN A 11 15.70 -10.68 10.53
CA ASN A 11 15.12 -11.04 11.83
C ASN A 11 13.90 -10.21 12.21
N SER A 12 13.48 -9.27 11.39
CA SER A 12 12.40 -8.32 11.69
C SER A 12 11.08 -9.03 12.01
N VAL A 13 10.68 -9.97 11.17
CA VAL A 13 9.45 -10.76 11.37
C VAL A 13 9.56 -11.56 12.68
N ALA A 14 10.65 -12.29 12.92
CA ALA A 14 10.82 -13.07 14.14
C ALA A 14 10.74 -12.18 15.41
N SER A 15 11.31 -10.99 15.38
CA SER A 15 11.27 -10.03 16.48
C SER A 15 9.85 -9.52 16.76
N LEU A 16 9.06 -9.26 15.70
CA LEU A 16 7.65 -8.86 15.82
C LEU A 16 6.78 -10.00 16.38
N LEU A 17 7.01 -11.24 15.92
CA LEU A 17 6.28 -12.40 16.44
C LEU A 17 6.59 -12.64 17.91
N ALA A 18 7.84 -12.53 18.32
CA ALA A 18 8.25 -12.64 19.73
C ALA A 18 7.60 -11.53 20.59
N LEU A 19 7.48 -10.30 20.07
CA LEU A 19 6.81 -9.18 20.78
C LEU A 19 5.33 -9.46 21.04
N THR A 20 4.67 -10.15 20.14
CA THR A 20 3.24 -10.46 20.17
C THR A 20 2.94 -11.86 20.71
N ASP A 21 3.96 -12.61 21.12
CA ASP A 21 3.77 -13.93 21.70
C ASP A 21 2.83 -13.90 22.92
N GLY A 22 1.93 -14.86 22.99
CA GLY A 22 0.88 -14.94 24.00
C GLY A 22 -0.26 -13.91 23.85
N LEU A 23 -0.27 -13.07 22.80
CA LEU A 23 -1.36 -12.13 22.53
C LEU A 23 -2.32 -12.67 21.47
N GLU A 24 -3.62 -12.42 21.67
CA GLU A 24 -4.59 -12.56 20.60
C GLU A 24 -4.61 -11.27 19.76
N VAL A 25 -3.93 -11.29 18.60
CA VAL A 25 -3.93 -10.16 17.67
C VAL A 25 -5.23 -10.17 16.86
N GLY A 26 -6.17 -9.29 17.17
CA GLY A 26 -7.48 -9.19 16.54
C GLY A 26 -7.50 -8.46 15.20
N LEU A 27 -6.55 -7.54 14.99
CA LEU A 27 -6.43 -6.73 13.78
C LEU A 27 -4.97 -6.59 13.39
N LEU A 28 -4.65 -6.91 12.15
CA LEU A 28 -3.37 -6.58 11.52
C LEU A 28 -3.56 -5.36 10.63
N ILE A 29 -2.85 -4.26 10.90
CA ILE A 29 -2.75 -3.12 9.98
C ILE A 29 -1.33 -3.10 9.42
N TYR A 30 -1.17 -3.49 8.15
CA TYR A 30 0.10 -3.37 7.48
C TYR A 30 0.18 -2.02 6.76
N ASN A 31 0.65 -1.02 7.50
CA ASN A 31 0.80 0.35 7.00
C ASN A 31 2.21 0.62 6.43
N ALA A 32 3.18 -0.21 6.78
CA ALA A 32 4.55 -0.05 6.31
C ALA A 32 4.63 -0.25 4.80
N GLY A 33 5.27 0.69 4.13
CA GLY A 33 5.46 0.64 2.68
C GLY A 33 5.95 1.97 2.17
N ALA A 34 6.98 1.93 1.33
CA ALA A 34 7.57 3.12 0.75
C ALA A 34 8.22 2.79 -0.59
N ASN A 35 8.39 3.83 -1.43
CA ASN A 35 9.33 3.81 -2.53
C ASN A 35 10.69 4.30 -2.02
N THR A 36 11.52 3.39 -1.57
CA THR A 36 12.85 3.71 -1.01
C THR A 36 13.92 3.91 -2.09
N CYS A 37 13.60 3.57 -3.35
CA CYS A 37 14.48 3.74 -4.51
C CYS A 37 13.70 4.37 -5.65
N SER A 38 13.93 5.68 -5.89
CA SER A 38 13.27 6.47 -6.94
C SER A 38 14.22 6.69 -8.12
N ALA A 39 14.73 5.60 -8.70
CA ALA A 39 15.60 5.59 -9.88
C ALA A 39 14.84 5.07 -11.11
N GLU A 40 15.33 5.40 -12.32
CA GLU A 40 14.93 4.67 -13.52
C GLU A 40 15.42 3.24 -13.44
N PHE A 41 14.59 2.29 -13.87
CA PHE A 41 14.83 0.87 -13.57
C PHE A 41 16.17 0.35 -14.13
N LEU A 42 16.56 0.80 -15.31
CA LEU A 42 17.81 0.35 -15.95
C LEU A 42 19.06 1.01 -15.38
N ASP A 43 18.91 2.11 -14.62
CA ASP A 43 20.02 2.86 -14.04
C ASP A 43 20.16 2.65 -12.53
N GLY A 44 19.15 2.03 -11.90
CA GLY A 44 19.14 1.79 -10.46
C GLY A 44 19.82 0.46 -10.05
N ASP A 45 20.18 0.37 -8.78
CA ASP A 45 20.71 -0.87 -8.20
C ASP A 45 19.58 -1.87 -7.94
N LEU A 46 19.77 -3.11 -8.40
CA LEU A 46 18.80 -4.19 -8.19
C LEU A 46 18.59 -4.51 -6.70
N ALA A 47 19.61 -4.36 -5.86
CA ALA A 47 19.49 -4.58 -4.42
C ALA A 47 18.57 -3.54 -3.76
N ASP A 48 18.61 -2.27 -4.20
CA ASP A 48 17.71 -1.24 -3.72
C ASP A 48 16.27 -1.51 -4.15
N PHE A 49 16.04 -1.96 -5.38
CA PHE A 49 14.72 -2.40 -5.84
C PHE A 49 14.22 -3.63 -5.06
N GLN A 50 15.12 -4.57 -4.73
CA GLN A 50 14.76 -5.72 -3.91
C GLN A 50 14.28 -5.27 -2.51
N ARG A 51 14.91 -4.27 -1.88
CA ARG A 51 14.44 -3.71 -0.61
C ARG A 51 13.03 -3.11 -0.71
N VAL A 52 12.67 -2.51 -1.85
CA VAL A 52 11.27 -2.07 -2.10
C VAL A 52 10.31 -3.27 -2.11
N ILE A 53 10.70 -4.37 -2.75
CA ILE A 53 9.92 -5.61 -2.79
C ILE A 53 9.80 -6.21 -1.39
N ASP A 54 10.90 -6.32 -0.66
CA ASP A 54 10.93 -6.92 0.67
C ASP A 54 10.04 -6.15 1.65
N LEU A 55 10.11 -4.82 1.65
CA LEU A 55 9.26 -4.00 2.50
C LEU A 55 7.77 -4.13 2.13
N ASN A 56 7.43 -4.08 0.85
CA ASN A 56 6.03 -3.98 0.42
C ASN A 56 5.35 -5.34 0.17
N ILE A 57 6.12 -6.42 -0.05
CA ILE A 57 5.59 -7.76 -0.35
C ILE A 57 6.06 -8.79 0.67
N THR A 58 7.37 -9.05 0.76
CA THR A 58 7.89 -10.21 1.51
C THR A 58 7.49 -10.16 2.98
N THR A 59 7.73 -9.04 3.65
CA THR A 59 7.38 -8.85 5.07
C THR A 59 5.87 -8.80 5.28
N MET A 60 5.13 -8.13 4.38
CA MET A 60 3.68 -8.08 4.41
C MET A 60 3.09 -9.51 4.35
N MET A 61 3.55 -10.34 3.42
CA MET A 61 3.08 -11.72 3.28
C MET A 61 3.36 -12.55 4.53
N ALA A 62 4.57 -12.45 5.08
CA ALA A 62 4.97 -13.21 6.27
C ALA A 62 4.10 -12.89 7.48
N LEU A 63 3.87 -11.61 7.76
CA LEU A 63 3.03 -11.17 8.88
C LEU A 63 1.55 -11.51 8.63
N THR A 64 1.07 -11.31 7.42
CA THR A 64 -0.31 -11.65 7.03
C THR A 64 -0.57 -13.14 7.17
N GLN A 65 0.36 -13.99 6.74
CA GLN A 65 0.22 -15.44 6.88
C GLN A 65 0.19 -15.87 8.35
N HIS A 66 1.09 -15.33 9.17
CA HIS A 66 1.16 -15.69 10.59
C HIS A 66 -0.12 -15.31 11.34
N TYR A 67 -0.50 -14.03 11.31
CA TYR A 67 -1.67 -13.56 12.06
C TYR A 67 -2.99 -14.01 11.42
N GLY A 68 -3.05 -14.10 10.09
CA GLY A 68 -4.22 -14.56 9.35
C GLY A 68 -4.58 -16.02 9.66
N ARG A 69 -3.60 -16.91 9.86
CA ARG A 69 -3.86 -18.29 10.31
C ARG A 69 -4.58 -18.31 11.65
N ALA A 70 -4.07 -17.60 12.64
CA ALA A 70 -4.68 -17.52 13.96
C ALA A 70 -6.09 -16.89 13.91
N MET A 71 -6.30 -15.86 13.10
CA MET A 71 -7.61 -15.24 12.88
C MET A 71 -8.60 -16.20 12.23
N ARG A 72 -8.18 -16.92 11.18
CA ARG A 72 -8.99 -17.91 10.50
C ARG A 72 -9.42 -19.03 11.45
N ASP A 73 -8.48 -19.59 12.22
CA ASP A 73 -8.74 -20.75 13.08
C ASP A 73 -9.72 -20.40 14.21
N ARG A 74 -9.67 -19.17 14.76
CA ARG A 74 -10.66 -18.70 15.75
C ARG A 74 -11.92 -18.05 15.14
N ARG A 75 -11.99 -17.95 13.80
CA ARG A 75 -13.08 -17.35 13.03
C ARG A 75 -13.41 -15.92 13.45
N ARG A 76 -12.39 -15.14 13.73
CA ARG A 76 -12.53 -13.74 14.14
C ARG A 76 -11.24 -12.95 13.89
N GLY A 77 -11.33 -11.84 13.17
CA GLY A 77 -10.19 -10.93 12.96
C GLY A 77 -10.38 -10.00 11.79
N GLY A 78 -9.37 -9.17 11.57
CA GLY A 78 -9.32 -8.24 10.44
C GLY A 78 -7.89 -8.02 9.95
N ILE A 79 -7.75 -7.80 8.65
CA ILE A 79 -6.49 -7.49 7.98
C ILE A 79 -6.70 -6.27 7.11
N LEU A 80 -6.01 -5.17 7.42
CA LEU A 80 -6.01 -3.96 6.65
C LEU A 80 -4.62 -3.75 6.04
N LEU A 81 -4.55 -3.78 4.71
CA LEU A 81 -3.33 -3.54 3.95
C LEU A 81 -3.38 -2.13 3.34
N VAL A 82 -2.32 -1.34 3.55
CA VAL A 82 -2.27 0.02 3.02
C VAL A 82 -1.68 0.03 1.61
N GLY A 83 -2.58 0.23 0.66
CA GLY A 83 -2.31 0.31 -0.76
C GLY A 83 -1.99 1.72 -1.25
N SER A 84 -1.93 1.87 -2.55
CA SER A 84 -1.67 3.16 -3.20
C SER A 84 -2.27 3.22 -4.61
N MET A 85 -2.70 4.39 -5.03
CA MET A 85 -3.06 4.67 -6.42
C MET A 85 -1.90 4.43 -7.40
N ALA A 86 -0.65 4.34 -6.92
CA ALA A 86 0.50 3.94 -7.72
C ALA A 86 0.37 2.52 -8.27
N GLY A 87 -0.42 1.64 -7.64
CA GLY A 87 -0.72 0.29 -8.12
C GLY A 87 -1.65 0.22 -9.34
N TYR A 88 -2.21 1.35 -9.77
CA TYR A 88 -3.13 1.41 -10.91
C TYR A 88 -2.53 2.00 -12.18
N LEU A 89 -1.34 2.60 -12.09
CA LEU A 89 -0.71 3.24 -13.25
C LEU A 89 0.81 3.21 -13.15
N GLY A 90 1.48 2.76 -14.22
CA GLY A 90 2.94 2.84 -14.33
C GLY A 90 3.42 4.29 -14.39
N SER A 91 4.53 4.58 -13.72
CA SER A 91 5.15 5.91 -13.68
C SER A 91 6.68 5.79 -13.71
N VAL A 92 7.34 6.73 -14.37
CA VAL A 92 8.80 6.83 -14.39
C VAL A 92 9.34 6.91 -12.96
N ARG A 93 10.44 6.23 -12.68
CA ARG A 93 11.08 6.12 -11.35
C ARG A 93 10.25 5.43 -10.26
N HIS A 94 9.06 4.92 -10.61
CA HIS A 94 8.17 4.18 -9.71
C HIS A 94 7.84 2.79 -10.25
N THR A 95 8.61 2.28 -11.21
CA THR A 95 8.34 1.02 -11.91
C THR A 95 8.15 -0.14 -10.94
N VAL A 96 9.10 -0.33 -10.02
CA VAL A 96 9.03 -1.40 -9.01
C VAL A 96 7.95 -1.08 -7.96
N TYR A 97 7.90 0.16 -7.48
CA TYR A 97 6.91 0.57 -6.47
C TYR A 97 5.46 0.43 -6.97
N GLY A 98 5.17 0.85 -8.21
CA GLY A 98 3.87 0.63 -8.83
C GLY A 98 3.51 -0.86 -8.91
N GLY A 99 4.50 -1.68 -9.29
CA GLY A 99 4.34 -3.14 -9.35
C GLY A 99 4.00 -3.77 -8.00
N VAL A 100 4.72 -3.41 -6.91
CA VAL A 100 4.44 -3.98 -5.57
C VAL A 100 3.09 -3.50 -5.02
N LYS A 101 2.65 -2.29 -5.35
CA LYS A 101 1.33 -1.80 -4.94
C LYS A 101 0.18 -2.44 -5.75
N ALA A 102 0.41 -2.78 -7.02
CA ALA A 102 -0.53 -3.59 -7.79
C ALA A 102 -0.63 -5.03 -7.25
N TYR A 103 0.50 -5.61 -6.81
CA TYR A 103 0.52 -6.91 -6.12
C TYR A 103 -0.37 -6.87 -4.87
N GLY A 104 -0.23 -5.86 -4.00
CA GLY A 104 -1.00 -5.74 -2.76
C GLY A 104 -2.50 -5.81 -3.00
N ARG A 105 -3.00 -5.16 -4.05
CA ARG A 105 -4.42 -5.17 -4.42
C ARG A 105 -4.90 -6.59 -4.79
N ILE A 106 -4.22 -7.23 -5.71
CA ILE A 106 -4.61 -8.59 -6.16
C ILE A 106 -4.48 -9.59 -5.00
N PHE A 107 -3.45 -9.43 -4.16
CA PHE A 107 -3.26 -10.24 -2.97
C PHE A 107 -4.43 -10.07 -1.97
N ALA A 108 -4.87 -8.83 -1.71
CA ALA A 108 -5.99 -8.56 -0.82
C ALA A 108 -7.32 -9.15 -1.36
N GLU A 109 -7.57 -9.03 -2.67
CA GLU A 109 -8.76 -9.61 -3.33
C GLU A 109 -8.80 -11.14 -3.16
N GLY A 110 -7.67 -11.82 -3.40
CA GLY A 110 -7.55 -13.26 -3.21
C GLY A 110 -7.72 -13.67 -1.75
N LEU A 111 -7.04 -12.99 -0.85
CA LEU A 111 -7.11 -13.28 0.60
C LEU A 111 -8.51 -13.05 1.18
N TRP A 112 -9.22 -12.02 0.70
CA TRP A 112 -10.61 -11.77 1.06
C TRP A 112 -11.52 -12.94 0.68
N LEU A 113 -11.35 -13.51 -0.52
CA LEU A 113 -12.09 -14.71 -0.95
C LEU A 113 -11.79 -15.91 -0.04
N GLU A 114 -10.54 -16.11 0.35
CA GLU A 114 -10.13 -17.22 1.22
C GLU A 114 -10.64 -17.08 2.65
N LEU A 115 -10.81 -15.87 3.17
CA LEU A 115 -11.08 -15.61 4.58
C LEU A 115 -12.53 -15.20 4.90
N ARG A 116 -13.33 -14.76 3.92
CA ARG A 116 -14.71 -14.30 4.13
C ARG A 116 -15.60 -15.34 4.82
N ASP A 117 -15.48 -16.61 4.47
CA ASP A 117 -16.26 -17.70 5.07
C ASP A 117 -15.72 -18.10 6.46
N HIS A 118 -14.61 -17.51 6.88
CA HIS A 118 -14.00 -17.68 8.20
C HIS A 118 -14.25 -16.49 9.14
N ASN A 119 -15.13 -15.55 8.76
CA ASN A 119 -15.43 -14.35 9.55
C ASN A 119 -14.17 -13.54 9.88
N VAL A 120 -13.30 -13.37 8.88
CA VAL A 120 -12.11 -12.51 8.93
C VAL A 120 -12.21 -11.50 7.80
N ASP A 121 -12.26 -10.22 8.18
CA ASP A 121 -12.35 -9.13 7.22
C ASP A 121 -10.99 -8.85 6.59
N VAL A 122 -10.96 -8.58 5.29
CA VAL A 122 -9.76 -8.17 4.57
C VAL A 122 -10.05 -6.96 3.72
N LEU A 123 -9.21 -5.93 3.84
CA LEU A 123 -9.32 -4.71 3.06
C LEU A 123 -7.95 -4.23 2.59
N GLU A 124 -7.79 -3.93 1.30
CA GLU A 124 -6.77 -2.99 0.85
C GLU A 124 -7.33 -1.57 0.85
N LEU A 125 -6.73 -0.69 1.65
CA LEU A 125 -7.04 0.73 1.68
C LEU A 125 -6.13 1.48 0.70
N VAL A 126 -6.65 1.83 -0.46
CA VAL A 126 -5.91 2.50 -1.54
C VAL A 126 -5.83 3.99 -1.28
N LEU A 127 -4.61 4.48 -1.04
CA LEU A 127 -4.36 5.89 -0.75
C LEU A 127 -3.98 6.68 -2.02
N GLY A 128 -4.50 7.90 -2.11
CA GLY A 128 -3.95 8.98 -2.92
C GLY A 128 -2.82 9.72 -2.18
N VAL A 129 -2.57 10.96 -2.58
CA VAL A 129 -1.65 11.83 -1.86
C VAL A 129 -2.23 12.13 -0.48
N THR A 130 -1.47 11.81 0.56
CA THR A 130 -1.86 12.02 1.96
C THR A 130 -0.79 12.87 2.66
N ARG A 131 -1.19 13.92 3.36
CA ARG A 131 -0.26 14.82 4.05
C ARG A 131 0.30 14.15 5.29
N THR A 132 1.45 13.53 5.15
CA THR A 132 2.14 12.86 6.25
C THR A 132 3.53 13.45 6.47
N PRO A 133 4.11 13.33 7.68
CA PRO A 133 5.49 13.76 7.92
C PRO A 133 6.51 13.08 6.99
N ALA A 134 6.22 11.87 6.50
CA ALA A 134 7.07 11.20 5.52
C ALA A 134 7.04 11.92 4.15
N MET A 135 5.86 12.33 3.69
CA MET A 135 5.73 13.08 2.42
C MET A 135 6.31 14.48 2.52
N GLU A 136 6.21 15.13 3.68
CA GLU A 136 6.86 16.42 3.94
C GLU A 136 8.39 16.30 3.89
N ARG A 137 8.95 15.26 4.52
CA ARG A 137 10.41 15.01 4.49
C ARG A 137 10.99 14.77 3.10
N VAL A 138 10.22 14.18 2.19
CA VAL A 138 10.66 14.00 0.79
C VAL A 138 10.39 15.23 -0.09
N GLY A 139 9.89 16.31 0.50
CA GLY A 139 9.69 17.59 -0.19
C GLY A 139 8.52 17.61 -1.17
N LEU A 140 7.50 16.77 -0.94
CA LEU A 140 6.33 16.78 -1.81
C LEU A 140 5.61 18.13 -1.72
N ASN A 141 5.42 18.79 -2.87
CA ASN A 141 4.60 19.99 -2.95
C ASN A 141 3.12 19.62 -2.93
N PHE A 142 2.41 19.97 -1.85
CA PHE A 142 0.98 19.73 -1.70
C PHE A 142 0.10 20.81 -2.33
N ASP A 143 0.67 21.92 -2.75
CA ASP A 143 -0.06 23.09 -3.27
C ASP A 143 -0.17 23.06 -4.81
N VAL A 144 0.05 21.89 -5.42
CA VAL A 144 -0.10 21.72 -6.88
C VAL A 144 -1.59 21.84 -7.25
N PRO A 145 -1.96 22.77 -8.16
CA PRO A 145 -3.34 22.96 -8.57
C PRO A 145 -4.00 21.65 -9.06
N GLY A 146 -5.16 21.33 -8.51
CA GLY A 146 -5.89 20.10 -8.87
C GLY A 146 -5.40 18.82 -8.18
N MET A 147 -4.37 18.90 -7.35
CA MET A 147 -3.95 17.77 -6.51
C MET A 147 -4.91 17.62 -5.32
N ARG A 148 -5.49 16.44 -5.20
CA ARG A 148 -6.30 16.10 -4.02
C ARG A 148 -5.37 15.58 -2.93
N VAL A 149 -5.31 16.29 -1.81
CA VAL A 149 -4.48 15.93 -0.65
C VAL A 149 -5.39 15.56 0.50
N ALA A 150 -5.26 14.34 1.01
CA ALA A 150 -6.07 13.81 2.10
C ALA A 150 -5.41 14.06 3.47
N ASP A 151 -6.24 14.19 4.50
CA ASP A 151 -5.81 14.18 5.89
C ASP A 151 -5.56 12.72 6.35
N PRO A 152 -4.44 12.42 7.01
CA PRO A 152 -4.12 11.05 7.42
C PRO A 152 -5.08 10.48 8.47
N ALA A 153 -5.64 11.31 9.36
CA ALA A 153 -6.60 10.83 10.36
C ALA A 153 -7.96 10.51 9.73
N GLU A 154 -8.39 11.29 8.73
CA GLU A 154 -9.60 11.02 7.97
C GLU A 154 -9.47 9.71 7.18
N VAL A 155 -8.36 9.53 6.48
CA VAL A 155 -8.07 8.30 5.72
C VAL A 155 -8.01 7.07 6.64
N ALA A 156 -7.37 7.18 7.81
CA ALA A 156 -7.30 6.08 8.77
C ALA A 156 -8.70 5.71 9.30
N ARG A 157 -9.54 6.70 9.59
CA ARG A 157 -10.93 6.47 10.03
C ARG A 157 -11.73 5.79 8.93
N GLU A 158 -11.66 6.31 7.69
CA GLU A 158 -12.32 5.74 6.53
C GLU A 158 -11.93 4.27 6.31
N GLY A 159 -10.64 3.94 6.43
CA GLY A 159 -10.14 2.57 6.31
C GLY A 159 -10.70 1.64 7.38
N LEU A 160 -10.79 2.08 8.62
CA LEU A 160 -11.36 1.26 9.70
C LEU A 160 -12.87 1.07 9.56
N GLU A 161 -13.61 2.10 9.14
CA GLU A 161 -15.05 2.03 8.89
C GLU A 161 -15.39 1.11 7.70
N GLN A 162 -14.50 1.06 6.70
CA GLN A 162 -14.70 0.26 5.49
C GLN A 162 -14.13 -1.17 5.59
N LEU A 163 -13.46 -1.54 6.68
CA LEU A 163 -12.78 -2.82 6.81
C LEU A 163 -13.69 -4.03 6.50
N ALA A 164 -14.91 -4.02 7.00
CA ALA A 164 -15.88 -5.10 6.77
C ALA A 164 -16.52 -5.08 5.37
N GLN A 165 -16.22 -4.07 4.55
CA GLN A 165 -16.78 -3.91 3.20
C GLN A 165 -15.77 -4.33 2.10
N GLY A 166 -14.63 -4.94 2.48
CA GLY A 166 -13.57 -5.33 1.54
C GLY A 166 -14.04 -5.93 0.21
N PRO A 167 -13.16 -6.26 -0.72
CA PRO A 167 -11.70 -6.39 -0.55
C PRO A 167 -10.88 -5.12 -0.76
N VAL A 168 -11.42 -4.08 -1.41
CA VAL A 168 -10.66 -2.86 -1.78
C VAL A 168 -11.51 -1.62 -1.53
N HIS A 169 -10.93 -0.63 -0.87
CA HIS A 169 -11.55 0.70 -0.72
C HIS A 169 -10.58 1.80 -1.16
N VAL A 170 -11.04 2.72 -2.00
CA VAL A 170 -10.26 3.86 -2.49
C VAL A 170 -10.60 5.09 -1.65
N ALA A 171 -9.68 5.46 -0.77
CA ALA A 171 -9.89 6.53 0.20
C ALA A 171 -9.81 7.95 -0.38
N GLY A 172 -10.33 8.90 0.38
CA GLY A 172 -10.20 10.33 0.11
C GLY A 172 -10.88 10.78 -1.17
N GLY A 173 -11.96 10.10 -1.59
CA GLY A 173 -12.73 10.45 -2.78
C GLY A 173 -12.01 10.26 -4.12
N ASN A 174 -10.98 9.41 -4.17
CA ASN A 174 -10.16 9.16 -5.37
C ASN A 174 -10.74 8.09 -6.32
N GLY A 175 -11.96 7.61 -6.09
CA GLY A 175 -12.57 6.51 -6.87
C GLY A 175 -12.62 6.77 -8.37
N GLU A 176 -13.00 7.98 -8.80
CA GLU A 176 -13.02 8.34 -10.22
C GLU A 176 -11.63 8.36 -10.86
N ASP A 177 -10.60 8.80 -10.10
CA ASP A 177 -9.22 8.80 -10.57
C ASP A 177 -8.72 7.39 -10.79
N VAL A 178 -9.03 6.47 -9.87
CA VAL A 178 -8.74 5.04 -10.02
C VAL A 178 -9.49 4.45 -11.21
N ALA A 179 -10.76 4.76 -11.39
CA ALA A 179 -11.53 4.29 -12.54
C ALA A 179 -10.90 4.72 -13.88
N ARG A 180 -10.48 5.98 -13.99
CA ARG A 180 -9.76 6.49 -15.17
C ARG A 180 -8.42 5.78 -15.41
N ARG A 181 -7.70 5.43 -14.34
CA ARG A 181 -6.42 4.69 -14.44
C ARG A 181 -6.58 3.25 -14.89
N ASN A 182 -7.78 2.67 -14.77
CA ASN A 182 -8.11 1.31 -15.20
C ASN A 182 -8.58 1.22 -16.67
N ASP A 183 -8.57 2.30 -17.41
CA ASP A 183 -8.95 2.30 -18.84
C ASP A 183 -8.12 1.26 -19.63
N PRO A 184 -8.74 0.43 -20.48
CA PRO A 184 -8.06 -0.63 -21.23
C PRO A 184 -7.03 -0.11 -22.24
N ASP A 185 -7.14 1.12 -22.73
CA ASP A 185 -6.10 1.76 -23.54
C ASP A 185 -4.93 2.23 -22.66
N ARG A 186 -4.14 1.25 -22.23
CA ARG A 186 -3.03 1.47 -21.29
C ARG A 186 -1.98 2.47 -21.80
N ALA A 187 -1.63 2.38 -23.09
CA ALA A 187 -0.63 3.28 -23.68
C ALA A 187 -1.09 4.76 -23.60
N ARG A 188 -2.36 5.01 -23.96
CA ARG A 188 -2.96 6.35 -23.91
C ARG A 188 -2.97 6.90 -22.48
N VAL A 189 -3.44 6.10 -21.53
CA VAL A 189 -3.58 6.54 -20.12
C VAL A 189 -2.23 6.78 -19.48
N VAL A 190 -1.28 5.87 -19.63
CA VAL A 190 0.07 5.99 -19.06
C VAL A 190 0.79 7.20 -19.64
N ALA A 191 0.85 7.32 -20.98
CA ALA A 191 1.51 8.45 -21.63
C ALA A 191 0.80 9.79 -21.37
N GLY A 192 -0.54 9.79 -21.32
CA GLY A 192 -1.33 10.98 -21.05
C GLY A 192 -1.10 11.50 -19.63
N THR A 193 -1.12 10.63 -18.65
CA THR A 193 -0.87 10.99 -17.24
C THR A 193 0.57 11.45 -17.04
N HIS A 194 1.55 10.81 -17.68
CA HIS A 194 2.94 11.22 -17.62
C HIS A 194 3.13 12.65 -18.13
N ARG A 195 2.63 12.97 -19.33
CA ARG A 195 2.69 14.34 -19.88
C ARG A 195 2.00 15.36 -18.98
N MET A 196 0.84 15.02 -18.41
CA MET A 196 0.15 15.91 -17.48
C MET A 196 1.01 16.22 -16.25
N MET A 197 1.64 15.20 -15.67
CA MET A 197 2.50 15.36 -14.49
C MET A 197 3.76 16.17 -14.81
N GLN A 198 4.39 15.97 -15.98
CA GLN A 198 5.53 16.78 -16.41
C GLN A 198 5.17 18.27 -16.46
N ARG A 199 4.04 18.62 -17.09
CA ARG A 199 3.56 20.02 -17.14
C ARG A 199 3.26 20.60 -15.75
N LEU A 200 2.63 19.81 -14.87
CA LEU A 200 2.33 20.26 -13.51
C LEU A 200 3.59 20.51 -12.67
N LEU A 201 4.67 19.79 -12.96
CA LEU A 201 5.95 19.91 -12.27
C LEU A 201 6.92 20.88 -12.97
N GLY A 202 6.54 21.46 -14.12
CA GLY A 202 7.40 22.37 -14.89
C GLY A 202 8.63 21.67 -15.46
N LEU A 203 8.50 20.41 -15.86
CA LEU A 203 9.57 19.56 -16.39
C LEU A 203 9.49 19.37 -17.91
N ASP A 204 8.65 20.17 -18.60
CA ASP A 204 8.53 20.19 -20.07
C ASP A 204 9.68 20.99 -20.71
#